data_46cfa8912f9c6432bd417e79f6500d91
#
_entry.id   46cfa8912f9c6432bd417e79f6500d91
#
_cell.length_a   1.000
_cell.length_b   1.000
_cell.length_c   1.000
_cell.angle_alpha   90.00
_cell.angle_beta   90.00
_cell.angle_gamma   90.00
#
_symmetry.space_group_name_H-M   'P 1'
#
loop_
_entity.id
_entity.type
_entity.pdbx_description
1 polymer ?
#
loop_
_entity_poly.entity_id
_entity_poly.type
_entity_poly.pdbx_seq_one_letter_code
_entity_poly.pdbx_strand_id
1 'polypeptide(L)'
;MVSFILQRIFQAVIVMVSVAFISFLLFQFVGDPVVFLLGQDATPEQIRELRSDLGLDKSFVVQFWNFLANAVRGEFGLSLRQGAKVSRLIAERLPATLELAGIAALLALVLGIPMGVYAALKRGTFLSQVFMTVSLLGVSLPTFLVGILLILLFAVGLGWFPSFGRGDVVQVGWWSTGLLTPKGWHHIVLPAITLAVFQLTLIMRLVRAEMLEVLRTDYVKFARARGLSNRSIHFGHALKNTLVPVITITGLQLGSLIAFAIITETVFQWPGMGLLFIQAVTFADIPVMAAYLCLTALIFVVINLVVDLLYFAVDPRLRVGKSGGH
;
A
#
# COMPACT_ATOMS: atom_id res chain seq x y z
N MET A 1 -9.02 -20.49 -16.54
CA MET A 1 -8.31 -20.28 -15.27
C MET A 1 -6.78 -20.34 -15.43
N VAL A 2 -6.22 -21.48 -15.84
CA VAL A 2 -4.75 -21.64 -15.95
C VAL A 2 -4.11 -20.57 -16.85
N SER A 3 -4.65 -20.32 -18.04
CA SER A 3 -4.14 -19.30 -18.96
C SER A 3 -4.19 -17.87 -18.36
N PHE A 4 -5.21 -17.53 -17.58
CA PHE A 4 -5.33 -16.24 -16.90
C PHE A 4 -4.25 -16.09 -15.81
N ILE A 5 -4.10 -17.14 -14.98
CA ILE A 5 -3.08 -17.13 -13.91
C ILE A 5 -1.67 -17.06 -14.51
N LEU A 6 -1.39 -17.84 -15.56
CA LEU A 6 -0.08 -17.79 -16.25
C LEU A 6 0.22 -16.41 -16.83
N GLN A 7 -0.78 -15.77 -17.46
CA GLN A 7 -0.63 -14.41 -17.98
C GLN A 7 -0.34 -13.40 -16.88
N ARG A 8 -1.02 -13.52 -15.72
CA ARG A 8 -0.76 -12.63 -14.56
C ARG A 8 0.62 -12.85 -13.95
N ILE A 9 1.05 -14.11 -13.82
CA ILE A 9 2.40 -14.41 -13.34
C ILE A 9 3.46 -13.88 -14.32
N PHE A 10 3.24 -14.04 -15.62
CA PHE A 10 4.17 -13.50 -16.62
C PHE A 10 4.28 -11.97 -16.53
N GLN A 11 3.14 -11.26 -16.41
CA GLN A 11 3.13 -9.81 -16.18
C GLN A 11 3.86 -9.43 -14.88
N ALA A 12 3.62 -10.18 -13.81
CA ALA A 12 4.29 -9.99 -12.53
C ALA A 12 5.82 -10.11 -12.64
N VAL A 13 6.31 -11.12 -13.36
CA VAL A 13 7.75 -11.32 -13.61
C VAL A 13 8.32 -10.14 -14.40
N ILE A 14 7.64 -9.67 -15.45
CA ILE A 14 8.11 -8.51 -16.24
C ILE A 14 8.23 -7.28 -15.32
N VAL A 15 7.21 -6.99 -14.52
CA VAL A 15 7.24 -5.84 -13.59
C VAL A 15 8.39 -5.98 -12.60
N MET A 16 8.57 -7.15 -11.99
CA MET A 16 9.64 -7.40 -11.02
C MET A 16 11.04 -7.27 -11.64
N VAL A 17 11.25 -7.81 -12.84
CA VAL A 17 12.52 -7.66 -13.55
C VAL A 17 12.78 -6.20 -13.91
N SER A 18 11.75 -5.47 -14.37
CA SER A 18 11.87 -4.03 -14.68
C SER A 18 12.24 -3.20 -13.46
N VAL A 19 11.59 -3.44 -12.32
CA VAL A 19 11.90 -2.74 -11.07
C VAL A 19 13.28 -3.13 -10.56
N ALA A 20 13.66 -4.41 -10.63
CA ALA A 20 14.99 -4.86 -10.26
C ALA A 20 16.06 -4.20 -11.16
N PHE A 21 15.79 -4.03 -12.45
CA PHE A 21 16.68 -3.33 -13.36
C PHE A 21 16.85 -1.85 -12.99
N ILE A 22 15.76 -1.14 -12.73
CA ILE A 22 15.79 0.25 -12.27
C ILE A 22 16.56 0.36 -10.94
N SER A 23 16.30 -0.55 -10.01
CA SER A 23 17.01 -0.60 -8.71
C SER A 23 18.50 -0.87 -8.89
N PHE A 24 18.86 -1.74 -9.82
CA PHE A 24 20.26 -2.00 -10.18
C PHE A 24 20.95 -0.76 -10.79
N LEU A 25 20.24 0.02 -11.61
CA LEU A 25 20.79 1.27 -12.15
C LEU A 25 21.14 2.28 -11.04
N LEU A 26 20.42 2.28 -9.92
CA LEU A 26 20.79 3.11 -8.77
C LEU A 26 22.17 2.71 -8.22
N PHE A 27 22.47 1.43 -8.12
CA PHE A 27 23.81 0.96 -7.72
C PHE A 27 24.89 1.39 -8.69
N GLN A 28 24.57 1.41 -9.99
CA GLN A 28 25.56 1.69 -11.04
C GLN A 28 25.86 3.18 -11.18
N PHE A 29 24.85 4.06 -10.96
CA PHE A 29 24.95 5.47 -11.36
C PHE A 29 24.82 6.47 -10.21
N VAL A 30 24.26 6.08 -9.06
CA VAL A 30 23.98 7.04 -7.97
C VAL A 30 25.07 7.09 -6.91
N GLY A 31 25.91 6.06 -6.81
CA GLY A 31 27.04 6.08 -5.88
C GLY A 31 27.98 4.89 -6.07
N ASP A 32 29.26 5.09 -5.75
CA ASP A 32 30.25 4.02 -5.73
C ASP A 32 30.29 3.41 -4.32
N PRO A 33 29.77 2.18 -4.10
CA PRO A 33 29.75 1.55 -2.79
C PRO A 33 31.16 1.34 -2.21
N VAL A 34 32.18 1.26 -3.06
CA VAL A 34 33.57 1.09 -2.64
C VAL A 34 34.09 2.29 -1.89
N VAL A 35 33.81 3.50 -2.41
CA VAL A 35 34.22 4.76 -1.78
C VAL A 35 33.50 4.94 -0.43
N PHE A 36 32.23 4.51 -0.35
CA PHE A 36 31.48 4.57 0.91
C PHE A 36 31.99 3.60 1.97
N LEU A 37 32.37 2.38 1.57
CA LEU A 37 32.84 1.34 2.50
C LEU A 37 34.25 1.58 3.00
N LEU A 38 35.15 2.08 2.14
CA LEU A 38 36.56 2.29 2.49
C LEU A 38 36.86 3.69 3.01
N GLY A 39 35.97 4.69 2.76
CA GLY A 39 36.22 6.09 3.07
C GLY A 39 37.16 6.77 2.07
N GLN A 40 37.46 8.06 2.34
CA GLN A 40 38.27 8.89 1.43
C GLN A 40 39.77 8.60 1.49
N ASP A 41 40.23 7.93 2.53
CA ASP A 41 41.65 7.64 2.75
C ASP A 41 42.09 6.26 2.20
N ALA A 42 41.25 5.61 1.41
CA ALA A 42 41.51 4.27 0.87
C ALA A 42 42.64 4.28 -0.20
N THR A 43 43.52 3.29 -0.10
CA THR A 43 44.58 3.11 -1.12
C THR A 43 44.00 2.57 -2.44
N PRO A 44 44.63 2.85 -3.59
CA PRO A 44 44.18 2.31 -4.87
C PRO A 44 44.12 0.79 -4.90
N GLU A 45 44.98 0.10 -4.14
CA GLU A 45 44.98 -1.36 -4.02
C GLU A 45 43.72 -1.84 -3.30
N GLN A 46 43.39 -1.26 -2.15
CA GLN A 46 42.18 -1.59 -1.40
C GLN A 46 40.90 -1.37 -2.21
N ILE A 47 40.86 -0.27 -3.00
CA ILE A 47 39.75 0.02 -3.90
C ILE A 47 39.59 -1.06 -4.97
N ARG A 48 40.70 -1.51 -5.58
CA ARG A 48 40.67 -2.58 -6.61
C ARG A 48 40.26 -3.93 -6.01
N GLU A 49 40.81 -4.29 -4.85
CA GLU A 49 40.51 -5.54 -4.18
C GLU A 49 39.01 -5.60 -3.83
N LEU A 50 38.47 -4.56 -3.19
CA LEU A 50 37.06 -4.52 -2.82
C LEU A 50 36.13 -4.47 -4.06
N ARG A 51 36.54 -3.81 -5.16
CA ARG A 51 35.77 -3.85 -6.41
C ARG A 51 35.69 -5.25 -6.99
N SER A 52 36.79 -6.00 -6.94
CA SER A 52 36.83 -7.39 -7.40
C SER A 52 35.99 -8.29 -6.51
N ASP A 53 36.07 -8.14 -5.18
CA ASP A 53 35.30 -8.90 -4.22
C ASP A 53 33.79 -8.66 -4.34
N LEU A 54 33.39 -7.42 -4.62
CA LEU A 54 32.00 -7.06 -4.89
C LEU A 54 31.57 -7.41 -6.33
N GLY A 55 32.49 -7.87 -7.18
CA GLY A 55 32.23 -8.21 -8.57
C GLY A 55 31.85 -7.02 -9.46
N LEU A 56 32.27 -5.81 -9.08
CA LEU A 56 32.02 -4.57 -9.83
C LEU A 56 32.94 -4.40 -11.05
N ASP A 57 33.94 -5.25 -11.17
CA ASP A 57 34.84 -5.40 -12.32
C ASP A 57 34.25 -6.24 -13.47
N LYS A 58 33.14 -6.96 -13.18
CA LYS A 58 32.46 -7.82 -14.16
C LYS A 58 31.66 -7.00 -15.17
N SER A 59 31.28 -7.65 -16.29
CA SER A 59 30.44 -7.00 -17.29
C SER A 59 29.07 -6.62 -16.67
N PHE A 60 28.46 -5.55 -17.17
CA PHE A 60 27.15 -5.03 -16.74
C PHE A 60 26.07 -6.12 -16.65
N VAL A 61 26.02 -7.00 -17.64
CA VAL A 61 25.03 -8.11 -17.66
C VAL A 61 25.26 -9.09 -16.51
N VAL A 62 26.52 -9.43 -16.20
CA VAL A 62 26.85 -10.33 -15.09
C VAL A 62 26.54 -9.70 -13.75
N GLN A 63 26.83 -8.40 -13.59
CA GLN A 63 26.47 -7.66 -12.37
C GLN A 63 24.94 -7.64 -12.17
N PHE A 64 24.16 -7.39 -13.22
CA PHE A 64 22.70 -7.41 -13.15
C PHE A 64 22.16 -8.80 -12.77
N TRP A 65 22.68 -9.88 -13.35
CA TRP A 65 22.27 -11.24 -13.00
C TRP A 65 22.59 -11.59 -11.55
N ASN A 66 23.77 -11.20 -11.05
CA ASN A 66 24.14 -11.37 -9.66
C ASN A 66 23.20 -10.59 -8.74
N PHE A 67 22.90 -9.33 -9.08
CA PHE A 67 21.93 -8.52 -8.34
C PHE A 67 20.56 -9.18 -8.31
N LEU A 68 20.04 -9.63 -9.45
CA LEU A 68 18.75 -10.29 -9.54
C LEU A 68 18.70 -11.59 -8.74
N ALA A 69 19.74 -12.42 -8.79
CA ALA A 69 19.85 -13.65 -8.03
C ALA A 69 19.85 -13.38 -6.51
N ASN A 70 20.55 -12.35 -6.06
CA ASN A 70 20.60 -11.94 -4.66
C ASN A 70 19.26 -11.33 -4.23
N ALA A 71 18.63 -10.49 -5.07
CA ALA A 71 17.32 -9.91 -4.78
C ALA A 71 16.24 -10.98 -4.59
N VAL A 72 16.24 -12.04 -5.42
CA VAL A 72 15.31 -13.18 -5.26
C VAL A 72 15.51 -13.91 -3.92
N ARG A 73 16.75 -13.93 -3.39
CA ARG A 73 17.06 -14.51 -2.06
C ARG A 73 16.81 -13.53 -0.92
N GLY A 74 16.44 -12.29 -1.21
CA GLY A 74 16.28 -11.23 -0.21
C GLY A 74 17.62 -10.67 0.32
N GLU A 75 18.71 -10.89 -0.42
CA GLU A 75 20.06 -10.46 -0.05
C GLU A 75 20.41 -9.16 -0.81
N PHE A 76 20.22 -8.02 -0.15
CA PHE A 76 20.54 -6.69 -0.69
C PHE A 76 21.84 -6.10 -0.13
N GLY A 77 22.60 -6.90 0.63
CA GLY A 77 23.86 -6.47 1.25
C GLY A 77 23.67 -5.77 2.59
N LEU A 78 24.64 -4.90 2.91
CA LEU A 78 24.68 -4.12 4.15
C LEU A 78 24.22 -2.70 3.88
N SER A 79 23.46 -2.11 4.81
CA SER A 79 23.19 -0.68 4.85
C SER A 79 24.49 0.08 5.07
N LEU A 80 24.79 1.00 4.19
CA LEU A 80 26.00 1.82 4.27
C LEU A 80 25.98 2.76 5.49
N ARG A 81 24.79 3.15 5.93
CA ARG A 81 24.60 4.02 7.09
C ARG A 81 24.55 3.28 8.42
N GLN A 82 23.79 2.17 8.48
CA GLN A 82 23.50 1.47 9.74
C GLN A 82 24.44 0.31 10.02
N GLY A 83 25.27 -0.12 9.03
CA GLY A 83 26.16 -1.26 9.17
C GLY A 83 25.46 -2.61 9.39
N ALA A 84 24.13 -2.65 9.20
CA ALA A 84 23.29 -3.82 9.41
C ALA A 84 22.84 -4.43 8.08
N LYS A 85 22.52 -5.74 8.09
CA LYS A 85 21.93 -6.38 6.91
C LYS A 85 20.61 -5.72 6.52
N VAL A 86 20.46 -5.35 5.25
CA VAL A 86 19.25 -4.70 4.73
C VAL A 86 18.01 -5.56 4.94
N SER A 87 18.13 -6.89 4.76
CA SER A 87 17.03 -7.83 5.01
C SER A 87 16.50 -7.77 6.44
N ARG A 88 17.40 -7.57 7.43
CA ARG A 88 17.02 -7.39 8.83
C ARG A 88 16.29 -6.07 9.05
N LEU A 89 16.82 -4.96 8.52
CA LEU A 89 16.18 -3.64 8.63
C LEU A 89 14.77 -3.65 8.06
N ILE A 90 14.59 -4.30 6.91
CA ILE A 90 13.29 -4.48 6.28
C ILE A 90 12.36 -5.31 7.17
N ALA A 91 12.81 -6.45 7.68
CA ALA A 91 12.00 -7.32 8.53
C ALA A 91 11.54 -6.62 9.82
N GLU A 92 12.36 -5.73 10.39
CA GLU A 92 12.02 -4.93 11.56
C GLU A 92 10.99 -3.81 11.26
N ARG A 93 10.98 -3.26 10.02
CA ARG A 93 10.13 -2.12 9.63
C ARG A 93 8.86 -2.50 8.91
N LEU A 94 8.87 -3.61 8.17
CA LEU A 94 7.74 -4.08 7.37
C LEU A 94 6.43 -4.25 8.17
N PRO A 95 6.43 -4.83 9.39
CA PRO A 95 5.22 -4.96 10.18
C PRO A 95 4.54 -3.62 10.46
N ALA A 96 5.31 -2.57 10.75
CA ALA A 96 4.77 -1.25 11.04
C ALA A 96 4.01 -0.64 9.85
N THR A 97 4.57 -0.74 8.64
CA THR A 97 3.92 -0.27 7.41
C THR A 97 2.66 -1.06 7.09
N LEU A 98 2.73 -2.40 7.20
CA LEU A 98 1.60 -3.26 6.88
C LEU A 98 0.44 -3.11 7.89
N GLU A 99 0.73 -2.91 9.18
CA GLU A 99 -0.29 -2.60 10.19
C GLU A 99 -0.96 -1.26 9.90
N LEU A 100 -0.18 -0.23 9.63
CA LEU A 100 -0.71 1.09 9.32
C LEU A 100 -1.59 1.06 8.06
N ALA A 101 -1.10 0.46 6.97
CA ALA A 101 -1.85 0.34 5.73
C ALA A 101 -3.11 -0.54 5.88
N GLY A 102 -3.01 -1.64 6.64
CA GLY A 102 -4.13 -2.53 6.92
C GLY A 102 -5.24 -1.86 7.73
N ILE A 103 -4.89 -1.13 8.80
CA ILE A 103 -5.87 -0.39 9.60
C ILE A 103 -6.46 0.76 8.79
N ALA A 104 -5.69 1.49 8.01
CA ALA A 104 -6.19 2.54 7.13
C ALA A 104 -7.17 1.99 6.07
N ALA A 105 -6.85 0.86 5.44
CA ALA A 105 -7.73 0.18 4.50
C ALA A 105 -9.04 -0.28 5.17
N LEU A 106 -8.94 -0.86 6.36
CA LEU A 106 -10.10 -1.30 7.12
C LEU A 106 -11.00 -0.12 7.50
N LEU A 107 -10.44 0.98 7.98
CA LEU A 107 -11.18 2.21 8.28
C LEU A 107 -11.88 2.76 7.02
N ALA A 108 -11.19 2.80 5.90
CA ALA A 108 -11.75 3.28 4.65
C ALA A 108 -12.94 2.42 4.18
N LEU A 109 -12.87 1.10 4.33
CA LEU A 109 -13.96 0.18 4.00
C LEU A 109 -15.12 0.28 4.99
N VAL A 110 -14.84 0.18 6.29
CA VAL A 110 -15.85 0.14 7.36
C VAL A 110 -16.64 1.44 7.45
N LEU A 111 -16.02 2.58 7.14
CA LEU A 111 -16.70 3.87 7.14
C LEU A 111 -17.17 4.26 5.73
N GLY A 112 -16.39 4.06 4.69
CA GLY A 112 -16.70 4.50 3.34
C GLY A 112 -17.92 3.79 2.73
N ILE A 113 -18.04 2.47 2.94
CA ILE A 113 -19.19 1.71 2.41
C ILE A 113 -20.52 2.18 3.05
N PRO A 114 -20.70 2.21 4.39
CA PRO A 114 -21.93 2.68 4.99
C PRO A 114 -22.25 4.14 4.64
N MET A 115 -21.26 5.02 4.63
CA MET A 115 -21.43 6.43 4.25
C MET A 115 -21.90 6.56 2.80
N GLY A 116 -21.33 5.78 1.87
CA GLY A 116 -21.74 5.75 0.46
C GLY A 116 -23.17 5.24 0.26
N VAL A 117 -23.53 4.14 0.94
CA VAL A 117 -24.90 3.59 0.95
C VAL A 117 -25.89 4.61 1.51
N TYR A 118 -25.57 5.22 2.65
CA TYR A 118 -26.42 6.26 3.24
C TYR A 118 -26.61 7.44 2.30
N ALA A 119 -25.53 7.96 1.71
CA ALA A 119 -25.57 9.06 0.77
C ALA A 119 -26.34 8.76 -0.53
N ALA A 120 -26.44 7.48 -0.91
CA ALA A 120 -27.26 7.02 -2.02
C ALA A 120 -28.74 6.96 -1.68
N LEU A 121 -29.07 6.37 -0.51
CA LEU A 121 -30.45 6.13 -0.09
C LEU A 121 -31.16 7.39 0.43
N LYS A 122 -30.42 8.27 1.10
CA LYS A 122 -30.91 9.48 1.77
C LYS A 122 -30.42 10.77 1.06
N ARG A 123 -30.64 10.84 -0.25
CA ARG A 123 -30.30 12.01 -1.05
C ARG A 123 -30.97 13.27 -0.51
N GLY A 124 -30.24 14.39 -0.55
CA GLY A 124 -30.77 15.70 -0.16
C GLY A 124 -30.86 15.94 1.35
N THR A 125 -30.60 14.92 2.20
CA THR A 125 -30.51 15.13 3.64
C THR A 125 -29.23 15.88 4.00
N PHE A 126 -29.29 16.66 5.10
CA PHE A 126 -28.14 17.41 5.62
C PHE A 126 -26.91 16.52 5.81
N LEU A 127 -27.07 15.34 6.43
CA LEU A 127 -25.96 14.40 6.66
C LEU A 127 -25.35 13.86 5.36
N SER A 128 -26.18 13.59 4.33
CA SER A 128 -25.68 13.20 3.01
C SER A 128 -24.86 14.31 2.36
N GLN A 129 -25.28 15.58 2.52
CA GLN A 129 -24.53 16.73 2.03
C GLN A 129 -23.21 16.91 2.77
N VAL A 130 -23.22 16.77 4.11
CA VAL A 130 -22.00 16.79 4.93
C VAL A 130 -21.01 15.73 4.47
N PHE A 131 -21.45 14.48 4.30
CA PHE A 131 -20.57 13.41 3.79
C PHE A 131 -19.94 13.75 2.44
N MET A 132 -20.75 14.29 1.51
CA MET A 132 -20.27 14.67 0.19
C MET A 132 -19.29 15.85 0.25
N THR A 133 -19.53 16.84 1.09
CA THR A 133 -18.63 18.00 1.26
C THR A 133 -17.32 17.58 1.93
N VAL A 134 -17.38 16.79 3.01
CA VAL A 134 -16.18 16.27 3.69
C VAL A 134 -15.36 15.39 2.75
N SER A 135 -16.03 14.59 1.90
CA SER A 135 -15.33 13.82 0.89
C SER A 135 -14.61 14.67 -0.15
N LEU A 136 -15.20 15.80 -0.53
CA LEU A 136 -14.53 16.71 -1.45
C LEU A 136 -13.25 17.28 -0.84
N LEU A 137 -13.30 17.67 0.42
CA LEU A 137 -12.12 18.14 1.15
C LEU A 137 -11.05 17.02 1.26
N GLY A 138 -11.47 15.79 1.51
CA GLY A 138 -10.55 14.64 1.62
C GLY A 138 -9.79 14.30 0.34
N VAL A 139 -10.33 14.64 -0.84
CA VAL A 139 -9.60 14.50 -2.14
C VAL A 139 -8.76 15.74 -2.44
N SER A 140 -9.23 16.92 -2.02
CA SER A 140 -8.60 18.20 -2.38
C SER A 140 -7.38 18.53 -1.52
N LEU A 141 -7.32 18.02 -0.28
CA LEU A 141 -6.22 18.30 0.63
C LEU A 141 -5.08 17.29 0.46
N PRO A 142 -3.83 17.75 0.38
CA PRO A 142 -2.68 16.85 0.44
C PRO A 142 -2.66 16.04 1.73
N THR A 143 -2.33 14.76 1.65
CA THR A 143 -2.34 13.82 2.79
C THR A 143 -1.47 14.31 3.96
N PHE A 144 -0.29 14.88 3.68
CA PHE A 144 0.58 15.42 4.73
C PHE A 144 -0.07 16.59 5.47
N LEU A 145 -0.83 17.44 4.78
CA LEU A 145 -1.53 18.56 5.40
C LEU A 145 -2.63 18.05 6.34
N VAL A 146 -3.40 17.03 5.92
CA VAL A 146 -4.37 16.36 6.79
C VAL A 146 -3.69 15.82 8.05
N GLY A 147 -2.55 15.16 7.91
CA GLY A 147 -1.77 14.65 9.05
C GLY A 147 -1.35 15.75 10.02
N ILE A 148 -0.78 16.85 9.50
CA ILE A 148 -0.36 17.98 10.32
C ILE A 148 -1.57 18.62 11.05
N LEU A 149 -2.69 18.80 10.38
CA LEU A 149 -3.91 19.36 10.99
C LEU A 149 -4.46 18.44 12.09
N LEU A 150 -4.44 17.12 11.89
CA LEU A 150 -4.85 16.16 12.93
C LEU A 150 -3.91 16.19 14.13
N ILE A 151 -2.59 16.27 13.92
CA ILE A 151 -1.61 16.43 15.00
C ILE A 151 -1.90 17.73 15.76
N LEU A 152 -2.04 18.86 15.05
CA LEU A 152 -2.27 20.14 15.66
C LEU A 152 -3.54 20.16 16.53
N LEU A 153 -4.65 19.60 16.00
CA LEU A 153 -5.92 19.61 16.70
C LEU A 153 -5.95 18.59 17.84
N PHE A 154 -5.65 17.31 17.54
CA PHE A 154 -5.91 16.22 18.49
C PHE A 154 -4.73 15.87 19.39
N ALA A 155 -3.48 16.11 18.94
CA ALA A 155 -2.31 15.83 19.76
C ALA A 155 -1.87 17.07 20.55
N VAL A 156 -1.71 18.23 19.88
CA VAL A 156 -1.22 19.45 20.52
C VAL A 156 -2.35 20.21 21.22
N GLY A 157 -3.46 20.45 20.53
CA GLY A 157 -4.57 21.27 21.05
C GLY A 157 -5.39 20.56 22.14
N LEU A 158 -5.79 19.32 21.91
CA LEU A 158 -6.64 18.56 22.83
C LEU A 158 -5.88 17.57 23.72
N GLY A 159 -4.65 17.22 23.36
CA GLY A 159 -3.83 16.26 24.12
C GLY A 159 -4.40 14.83 24.13
N TRP A 160 -5.26 14.50 23.16
CA TRP A 160 -5.95 13.19 23.14
C TRP A 160 -5.09 12.07 22.59
N PHE A 161 -4.20 12.37 21.67
CA PHE A 161 -3.36 11.39 20.98
C PHE A 161 -1.89 11.83 20.94
N PRO A 162 -0.93 10.91 20.87
CA PRO A 162 0.46 11.22 20.66
C PRO A 162 0.72 11.78 19.26
N SER A 163 1.70 12.70 19.16
CA SER A 163 2.07 13.32 17.89
C SER A 163 2.92 12.42 17.01
N PHE A 164 3.74 11.53 17.60
CA PHE A 164 4.79 10.77 16.89
C PHE A 164 4.98 9.36 17.43
N GLY A 165 5.58 8.51 16.60
CA GLY A 165 6.02 7.17 16.97
C GLY A 165 4.92 6.11 16.91
N ARG A 166 5.27 4.88 17.32
CA ARG A 166 4.41 3.69 17.22
C ARG A 166 3.88 3.20 18.57
N GLY A 167 4.40 3.76 19.68
CA GLY A 167 4.10 3.28 21.03
C GLY A 167 4.77 1.95 21.35
N ASP A 168 4.22 1.26 22.35
CA ASP A 168 4.74 -0.04 22.77
C ASP A 168 4.36 -1.11 21.75
N VAL A 169 5.28 -2.03 21.48
CA VAL A 169 5.07 -3.17 20.58
C VAL A 169 5.38 -4.49 21.29
N VAL A 170 4.66 -5.54 20.92
CA VAL A 170 4.90 -6.91 21.34
C VAL A 170 5.47 -7.70 20.18
N GLN A 171 6.49 -8.52 20.46
CA GLN A 171 7.09 -9.39 19.47
C GLN A 171 6.34 -10.72 19.42
N VAL A 172 5.82 -11.07 18.22
CA VAL A 172 5.16 -12.34 17.95
C VAL A 172 5.94 -13.07 16.86
N GLY A 173 6.90 -13.89 17.25
CA GLY A 173 7.86 -14.47 16.33
C GLY A 173 8.74 -13.39 15.68
N TRP A 174 8.76 -13.30 14.35
CA TRP A 174 9.47 -12.28 13.60
C TRP A 174 8.64 -10.98 13.42
N TRP A 175 7.36 -11.00 13.78
CA TRP A 175 6.44 -9.87 13.63
C TRP A 175 6.37 -9.03 14.89
N SER A 176 6.66 -7.73 14.80
CA SER A 176 6.43 -6.79 15.89
C SER A 176 5.07 -6.12 15.70
N THR A 177 4.20 -6.19 16.71
CA THR A 177 2.86 -5.60 16.64
C THR A 177 2.57 -4.61 17.75
N GLY A 178 2.03 -3.43 17.38
CA GLY A 178 1.45 -2.48 18.32
C GLY A 178 -0.04 -2.75 18.62
N LEU A 179 -0.69 -3.58 17.78
CA LEU A 179 -2.14 -3.83 17.91
C LEU A 179 -2.53 -4.66 19.14
N LEU A 180 -1.56 -5.29 19.80
CA LEU A 180 -1.77 -6.01 21.07
C LEU A 180 -1.54 -5.12 22.30
N THR A 181 -1.23 -3.84 22.12
CA THR A 181 -0.97 -2.91 23.23
C THR A 181 -1.91 -1.72 23.19
N PRO A 182 -2.40 -1.22 24.36
CA PRO A 182 -3.20 0.00 24.39
C PRO A 182 -2.48 1.23 23.82
N LYS A 183 -1.17 1.36 24.09
CA LYS A 183 -0.36 2.46 23.58
C LYS A 183 -0.18 2.37 22.07
N GLY A 184 -0.02 1.17 21.50
CA GLY A 184 0.06 0.98 20.04
C GLY A 184 -1.21 1.42 19.35
N TRP A 185 -2.39 1.07 19.87
CA TRP A 185 -3.66 1.59 19.37
C TRP A 185 -3.74 3.11 19.46
N HIS A 186 -3.28 3.69 20.58
CA HIS A 186 -3.30 5.14 20.76
C HIS A 186 -2.43 5.90 19.75
N HIS A 187 -1.29 5.31 19.33
CA HIS A 187 -0.40 5.91 18.36
C HIS A 187 -0.84 5.72 16.91
N ILE A 188 -1.55 4.62 16.58
CA ILE A 188 -1.92 4.32 15.18
C ILE A 188 -3.13 5.13 14.70
N VAL A 189 -3.98 5.66 15.59
CA VAL A 189 -5.25 6.29 15.23
C VAL A 189 -5.06 7.46 14.26
N LEU A 190 -4.24 8.46 14.60
CA LEU A 190 -4.05 9.64 13.75
C LEU A 190 -3.37 9.30 12.42
N PRO A 191 -2.27 8.52 12.38
CA PRO A 191 -1.67 8.06 11.14
C PRO A 191 -2.64 7.27 10.25
N ALA A 192 -3.42 6.35 10.86
CA ALA A 192 -4.37 5.53 10.11
C ALA A 192 -5.52 6.36 9.51
N ILE A 193 -6.07 7.33 10.26
CA ILE A 193 -7.06 8.26 9.74
C ILE A 193 -6.47 9.07 8.59
N THR A 194 -5.27 9.63 8.76
CA THR A 194 -4.59 10.40 7.73
C THR A 194 -4.45 9.63 6.42
N LEU A 195 -3.98 8.39 6.50
CA LEU A 195 -3.80 7.53 5.34
C LEU A 195 -5.15 7.06 4.76
N ALA A 196 -6.17 6.87 5.60
CA ALA A 196 -7.48 6.39 5.19
C ALA A 196 -8.34 7.44 4.48
N VAL A 197 -8.20 8.74 4.78
CA VAL A 197 -9.11 9.81 4.32
C VAL A 197 -9.31 9.82 2.82
N PHE A 198 -8.23 9.75 2.05
CA PHE A 198 -8.30 9.73 0.59
C PHE A 198 -9.04 8.49 0.08
N GLN A 199 -8.68 7.32 0.61
CA GLN A 199 -9.27 6.04 0.21
C GLN A 199 -10.74 5.93 0.61
N LEU A 200 -11.08 6.37 1.83
CA LEU A 200 -12.45 6.45 2.33
C LEU A 200 -13.34 7.27 1.40
N THR A 201 -12.83 8.43 0.97
CA THR A 201 -13.54 9.32 0.06
C THR A 201 -13.82 8.66 -1.29
N LEU A 202 -12.82 7.99 -1.88
CA LEU A 202 -13.00 7.28 -3.14
C LEU A 202 -14.04 6.16 -3.01
N ILE A 203 -13.93 5.33 -1.96
CA ILE A 203 -14.85 4.23 -1.70
C ILE A 203 -16.27 4.76 -1.50
N MET A 204 -16.45 5.79 -0.67
CA MET A 204 -17.76 6.36 -0.39
C MET A 204 -18.42 6.88 -1.68
N ARG A 205 -17.68 7.61 -2.52
CA ARG A 205 -18.21 8.15 -3.79
C ARG A 205 -18.54 7.04 -4.78
N LEU A 206 -17.69 6.02 -4.88
CA LEU A 206 -17.91 4.87 -5.73
C LEU A 206 -19.14 4.09 -5.30
N VAL A 207 -19.22 3.72 -4.01
CA VAL A 207 -20.39 3.01 -3.45
C VAL A 207 -21.68 3.80 -3.69
N ARG A 208 -21.65 5.11 -3.50
CA ARG A 208 -22.80 5.95 -3.78
C ARG A 208 -23.20 5.91 -5.26
N ALA A 209 -22.26 6.03 -6.19
CA ALA A 209 -22.53 6.00 -7.62
C ALA A 209 -23.13 4.66 -8.06
N GLU A 210 -22.46 3.57 -7.71
CA GLU A 210 -22.89 2.20 -8.03
C GLU A 210 -24.25 1.87 -7.42
N MET A 211 -24.47 2.25 -6.16
CA MET A 211 -25.74 2.03 -5.47
C MET A 211 -26.90 2.74 -6.18
N LEU A 212 -26.66 3.98 -6.67
CA LEU A 212 -27.66 4.72 -7.41
C LEU A 212 -27.97 4.13 -8.79
N GLU A 213 -26.99 3.57 -9.45
CA GLU A 213 -27.15 2.88 -10.72
C GLU A 213 -27.95 1.60 -10.53
N VAL A 214 -27.51 0.76 -9.58
CA VAL A 214 -28.15 -0.52 -9.27
C VAL A 214 -29.62 -0.36 -8.86
N LEU A 215 -29.95 0.65 -8.06
CA LEU A 215 -31.33 0.91 -7.61
C LEU A 215 -32.29 1.27 -8.75
N ARG A 216 -31.79 1.65 -9.93
CA ARG A 216 -32.58 1.97 -11.12
C ARG A 216 -32.80 0.79 -12.06
N THR A 217 -32.11 -0.32 -11.86
CA THR A 217 -32.19 -1.51 -12.70
C THR A 217 -33.54 -2.20 -12.61
N ASP A 218 -33.88 -2.94 -13.68
CA ASP A 218 -35.20 -3.59 -13.79
C ASP A 218 -35.38 -4.72 -12.78
N TYR A 219 -34.32 -5.44 -12.41
CA TYR A 219 -34.46 -6.48 -11.39
C TYR A 219 -34.79 -5.89 -10.00
N VAL A 220 -34.34 -4.66 -9.68
CA VAL A 220 -34.73 -3.96 -8.44
C VAL A 220 -36.17 -3.49 -8.53
N LYS A 221 -36.61 -2.99 -9.68
CA LYS A 221 -38.04 -2.65 -9.92
C LYS A 221 -38.93 -3.90 -9.77
N PHE A 222 -38.50 -5.02 -10.35
CA PHE A 222 -39.21 -6.29 -10.24
C PHE A 222 -39.29 -6.79 -8.79
N ALA A 223 -38.18 -6.73 -8.04
CA ALA A 223 -38.16 -7.09 -6.62
C ALA A 223 -39.15 -6.23 -5.81
N ARG A 224 -39.25 -4.94 -6.14
CA ARG A 224 -40.22 -4.02 -5.51
C ARG A 224 -41.66 -4.36 -5.88
N ALA A 225 -41.92 -4.69 -7.14
CA ALA A 225 -43.23 -5.12 -7.63
C ALA A 225 -43.71 -6.43 -6.94
N ARG A 226 -42.78 -7.30 -6.57
CA ARG A 226 -43.05 -8.52 -5.78
C ARG A 226 -43.30 -8.26 -4.31
N GLY A 227 -43.31 -7.02 -3.83
CA GLY A 227 -43.59 -6.67 -2.44
C GLY A 227 -42.45 -6.88 -1.47
N LEU A 228 -41.21 -7.05 -1.95
CA LEU A 228 -40.06 -7.16 -1.04
C LEU A 228 -39.85 -5.85 -0.25
N SER A 229 -39.47 -6.00 1.02
CA SER A 229 -39.19 -4.84 1.88
C SER A 229 -38.00 -4.02 1.37
N ASN A 230 -38.01 -2.71 1.61
CA ASN A 230 -36.91 -1.83 1.24
C ASN A 230 -35.57 -2.29 1.82
N ARG A 231 -35.55 -2.85 3.04
CA ARG A 231 -34.35 -3.40 3.66
C ARG A 231 -33.78 -4.57 2.86
N SER A 232 -34.64 -5.49 2.44
CA SER A 232 -34.24 -6.65 1.61
C SER A 232 -33.73 -6.17 0.24
N ILE A 233 -34.40 -5.20 -0.39
CA ILE A 233 -33.99 -4.63 -1.67
C ILE A 233 -32.62 -3.93 -1.55
N HIS A 234 -32.45 -3.06 -0.56
CA HIS A 234 -31.23 -2.26 -0.43
C HIS A 234 -30.01 -3.11 -0.03
N PHE A 235 -30.13 -3.93 0.99
CA PHE A 235 -29.00 -4.67 1.57
C PHE A 235 -28.87 -6.10 1.00
N GLY A 236 -29.96 -6.77 0.67
CA GLY A 236 -29.95 -8.12 0.11
C GLY A 236 -29.66 -8.18 -1.38
N HIS A 237 -30.18 -7.22 -2.15
CA HIS A 237 -30.08 -7.22 -3.60
C HIS A 237 -29.16 -6.11 -4.14
N ALA A 238 -29.42 -4.85 -3.82
CA ALA A 238 -28.67 -3.74 -4.41
C ALA A 238 -27.22 -3.69 -3.90
N LEU A 239 -26.99 -3.70 -2.60
CA LEU A 239 -25.64 -3.61 -2.03
C LEU A 239 -24.75 -4.76 -2.48
N LYS A 240 -25.27 -5.97 -2.56
CA LYS A 240 -24.50 -7.14 -3.02
C LYS A 240 -23.91 -6.94 -4.41
N ASN A 241 -24.69 -6.38 -5.33
CA ASN A 241 -24.23 -6.10 -6.69
C ASN A 241 -23.32 -4.85 -6.76
N THR A 242 -23.59 -3.85 -5.92
CA THR A 242 -22.74 -2.65 -5.75
C THR A 242 -21.34 -3.01 -5.28
N LEU A 243 -21.18 -4.01 -4.40
CA LEU A 243 -19.88 -4.38 -3.85
C LEU A 243 -18.91 -5.00 -4.87
N VAL A 244 -19.39 -5.55 -5.99
CA VAL A 244 -18.52 -6.18 -6.99
C VAL A 244 -17.50 -5.16 -7.57
N PRO A 245 -17.91 -4.05 -8.19
CA PRO A 245 -16.96 -3.03 -8.67
C PRO A 245 -16.20 -2.36 -7.52
N VAL A 246 -16.82 -2.22 -6.34
CA VAL A 246 -16.15 -1.63 -5.16
C VAL A 246 -14.97 -2.48 -4.70
N ILE A 247 -15.13 -3.78 -4.59
CA ILE A 247 -14.05 -4.71 -4.20
C ILE A 247 -12.91 -4.62 -5.21
N THR A 248 -13.21 -4.58 -6.51
CA THR A 248 -12.21 -4.51 -7.57
C THR A 248 -11.38 -3.22 -7.48
N ILE A 249 -12.04 -2.07 -7.44
CA ILE A 249 -11.36 -0.77 -7.41
C ILE A 249 -10.62 -0.58 -6.08
N THR A 250 -11.23 -0.98 -4.96
CA THR A 250 -10.57 -0.91 -3.64
C THR A 250 -9.33 -1.78 -3.60
N GLY A 251 -9.42 -2.99 -4.16
CA GLY A 251 -8.28 -3.89 -4.23
C GLY A 251 -7.10 -3.29 -4.99
N LEU A 252 -7.34 -2.70 -6.17
CA LEU A 252 -6.31 -2.01 -6.94
C LEU A 252 -5.69 -0.83 -6.16
N GLN A 253 -6.49 -0.17 -5.32
CA GLN A 253 -6.04 0.95 -4.50
C GLN A 253 -5.24 0.54 -3.25
N LEU A 254 -5.32 -0.71 -2.79
CA LEU A 254 -4.54 -1.18 -1.64
C LEU A 254 -3.02 -1.08 -1.88
N GLY A 255 -2.57 -1.33 -3.10
CA GLY A 255 -1.17 -1.15 -3.48
C GLY A 255 -0.71 0.31 -3.32
N SER A 256 -1.56 1.27 -3.69
CA SER A 256 -1.26 2.69 -3.57
C SER A 256 -1.20 3.15 -2.11
N LEU A 257 -1.98 2.56 -1.19
CA LEU A 257 -1.89 2.87 0.25
C LEU A 257 -0.48 2.66 0.81
N ILE A 258 0.20 1.58 0.40
CA ILE A 258 1.57 1.30 0.85
C ILE A 258 2.55 2.33 0.27
N ALA A 259 2.39 2.72 -0.99
CA ALA A 259 3.22 3.76 -1.59
C ALA A 259 3.01 5.13 -0.90
N PHE A 260 1.77 5.50 -0.60
CA PHE A 260 1.46 6.75 0.10
C PHE A 260 1.73 6.72 1.61
N ALA A 261 1.92 5.52 2.20
CA ALA A 261 2.32 5.38 3.59
C ALA A 261 3.62 6.12 3.91
N ILE A 262 4.55 6.26 2.94
CA ILE A 262 5.81 7.02 3.08
C ILE A 262 5.54 8.41 3.67
N ILE A 263 4.60 9.15 3.11
CA ILE A 263 4.27 10.51 3.53
C ILE A 263 3.75 10.51 4.96
N THR A 264 2.80 9.62 5.26
CA THR A 264 2.21 9.50 6.59
C THR A 264 3.25 9.06 7.63
N GLU A 265 4.08 8.06 7.30
CA GLU A 265 5.15 7.59 8.17
C GLU A 265 6.17 8.69 8.48
N THR A 266 6.48 9.54 7.50
CA THR A 266 7.40 10.68 7.69
C THR A 266 6.79 11.74 8.59
N VAL A 267 5.52 12.11 8.38
CA VAL A 267 4.82 13.13 9.18
C VAL A 267 4.69 12.70 10.64
N PHE A 268 4.33 11.45 10.90
CA PHE A 268 4.13 10.91 12.24
C PHE A 268 5.37 10.25 12.84
N GLN A 269 6.53 10.31 12.15
CA GLN A 269 7.75 9.59 12.54
C GLN A 269 7.44 8.11 12.90
N TRP A 270 6.55 7.51 12.12
CA TRP A 270 6.16 6.12 12.27
C TRP A 270 7.28 5.21 11.75
N PRO A 271 7.81 4.29 12.58
CA PRO A 271 9.00 3.53 12.25
C PRO A 271 8.74 2.42 11.23
N GLY A 272 8.21 2.77 10.05
CA GLY A 272 7.92 1.87 8.96
C GLY A 272 8.99 1.88 7.87
N MET A 273 8.68 1.19 6.78
CA MET A 273 9.56 1.06 5.61
C MET A 273 9.68 2.35 4.80
N GLY A 274 8.60 3.15 4.71
CA GLY A 274 8.62 4.42 4.01
C GLY A 274 9.55 5.44 4.68
N LEU A 275 9.51 5.52 6.02
CA LEU A 275 10.45 6.35 6.78
C LEU A 275 11.90 5.87 6.60
N LEU A 276 12.13 4.55 6.61
CA LEU A 276 13.44 3.97 6.32
C LEU A 276 13.93 4.36 4.91
N PHE A 277 13.04 4.33 3.92
CA PHE A 277 13.37 4.73 2.55
C PHE A 277 13.74 6.21 2.44
N ILE A 278 12.98 7.12 3.04
CA ILE A 278 13.30 8.57 3.04
C ILE A 278 14.66 8.82 3.69
N GLN A 279 14.96 8.13 4.79
CA GLN A 279 16.27 8.19 5.41
C GLN A 279 17.37 7.66 4.48
N ALA A 280 17.12 6.54 3.79
CA ALA A 280 18.07 5.98 2.83
C ALA A 280 18.34 6.93 1.67
N VAL A 281 17.31 7.60 1.14
CA VAL A 281 17.47 8.63 0.09
C VAL A 281 18.32 9.80 0.59
N THR A 282 18.03 10.31 1.79
CA THR A 282 18.75 11.45 2.38
C THR A 282 20.25 11.16 2.55
N PHE A 283 20.60 9.92 2.87
CA PHE A 283 21.99 9.52 3.14
C PHE A 283 22.62 8.69 2.02
N ALA A 284 21.97 8.60 0.85
CA ALA A 284 22.41 7.81 -0.30
C ALA A 284 22.72 6.34 0.04
N ASP A 285 21.91 5.73 0.93
CA ASP A 285 22.02 4.30 1.28
C ASP A 285 21.35 3.44 0.20
N ILE A 286 22.09 3.23 -0.88
CA ILE A 286 21.60 2.59 -2.11
C ILE A 286 21.10 1.16 -1.87
N PRO A 287 21.76 0.29 -1.07
CA PRO A 287 21.24 -1.04 -0.77
C PRO A 287 19.84 -1.03 -0.16
N VAL A 288 19.57 -0.12 0.76
CA VAL A 288 18.25 0.03 1.38
C VAL A 288 17.24 0.57 0.36
N MET A 289 17.62 1.55 -0.48
CA MET A 289 16.75 2.09 -1.52
C MET A 289 16.32 1.01 -2.53
N ALA A 290 17.26 0.24 -3.03
CA ALA A 290 17.00 -0.83 -3.99
C ALA A 290 16.10 -1.93 -3.40
N ALA A 291 16.38 -2.34 -2.18
CA ALA A 291 15.57 -3.32 -1.47
C ALA A 291 14.13 -2.83 -1.24
N TYR A 292 13.96 -1.56 -0.85
CA TYR A 292 12.63 -0.96 -0.69
C TYR A 292 11.85 -0.97 -2.00
N LEU A 293 12.45 -0.55 -3.11
CA LEU A 293 11.79 -0.54 -4.42
C LEU A 293 11.37 -1.95 -4.86
N CYS A 294 12.27 -2.92 -4.74
CA CYS A 294 11.97 -4.31 -5.09
C CYS A 294 10.84 -4.89 -4.22
N LEU A 295 10.89 -4.65 -2.92
CA LEU A 295 9.87 -5.17 -2.00
C LEU A 295 8.52 -4.49 -2.17
N THR A 296 8.49 -3.17 -2.35
CA THR A 296 7.24 -2.43 -2.60
C THR A 296 6.59 -2.89 -3.90
N ALA A 297 7.38 -3.11 -4.97
CA ALA A 297 6.89 -3.69 -6.20
C ALA A 297 6.34 -5.11 -6.00
N LEU A 298 7.05 -5.95 -5.22
CA LEU A 298 6.58 -7.30 -4.90
C LEU A 298 5.24 -7.26 -4.16
N ILE A 299 5.11 -6.42 -3.13
CA ILE A 299 3.85 -6.27 -2.38
C ILE A 299 2.73 -5.80 -3.31
N PHE A 300 3.00 -4.81 -4.17
CA PHE A 300 2.03 -4.33 -5.15
C PHE A 300 1.59 -5.44 -6.12
N VAL A 301 2.52 -6.22 -6.65
CA VAL A 301 2.25 -7.36 -7.54
C VAL A 301 1.41 -8.42 -6.83
N VAL A 302 1.76 -8.77 -5.59
CA VAL A 302 1.03 -9.77 -4.79
C VAL A 302 -0.40 -9.29 -4.51
N ILE A 303 -0.58 -8.03 -4.09
CA ILE A 303 -1.90 -7.45 -3.86
C ILE A 303 -2.74 -7.50 -5.13
N ASN A 304 -2.20 -7.06 -6.28
CA ASN A 304 -2.93 -7.09 -7.55
C ASN A 304 -3.30 -8.52 -7.95
N LEU A 305 -2.40 -9.48 -7.78
CA LEU A 305 -2.69 -10.88 -8.06
C LEU A 305 -3.83 -11.41 -7.18
N VAL A 306 -3.81 -11.11 -5.88
CA VAL A 306 -4.87 -11.50 -4.94
C VAL A 306 -6.20 -10.87 -5.35
N VAL A 307 -6.21 -9.58 -5.69
CA VAL A 307 -7.42 -8.87 -6.16
C VAL A 307 -7.96 -9.45 -7.45
N ASP A 308 -7.10 -9.76 -8.42
CA ASP A 308 -7.49 -10.40 -9.66
C ASP A 308 -8.12 -11.78 -9.44
N LEU A 309 -7.56 -12.56 -8.50
CA LEU A 309 -8.12 -13.86 -8.11
C LEU A 309 -9.47 -13.72 -7.39
N LEU A 310 -9.60 -12.73 -6.50
CA LEU A 310 -10.87 -12.41 -5.84
C LEU A 310 -11.94 -11.98 -6.85
N TYR A 311 -11.57 -11.11 -7.79
CA TYR A 311 -12.46 -10.67 -8.87
C TYR A 311 -12.95 -11.85 -9.72
N PHE A 312 -12.03 -12.72 -10.12
CA PHE A 312 -12.38 -13.94 -10.86
C PHE A 312 -13.29 -14.88 -10.05
N ALA A 313 -13.12 -14.93 -8.72
CA ALA A 313 -13.97 -15.75 -7.85
C ALA A 313 -15.38 -15.17 -7.70
N VAL A 314 -15.52 -13.83 -7.64
CA VAL A 314 -16.78 -13.12 -7.37
C VAL A 314 -17.60 -12.90 -8.64
N ASP A 315 -16.97 -12.69 -9.82
CA ASP A 315 -17.68 -12.49 -11.08
C ASP A 315 -17.78 -13.78 -11.95
N PRO A 316 -18.95 -14.45 -11.97
CA PRO A 316 -19.15 -15.65 -12.77
C PRO A 316 -19.07 -15.41 -14.29
N ARG A 317 -19.26 -14.15 -14.75
CA ARG A 317 -19.29 -13.80 -16.18
C ARG A 317 -17.92 -13.97 -16.83
N LEU A 318 -16.85 -13.80 -16.09
CA LEU A 318 -15.48 -14.05 -16.57
C LEU A 318 -15.19 -15.54 -16.82
N ARG A 319 -15.98 -16.43 -16.22
CA ARG A 319 -15.87 -17.89 -16.43
C ARG A 319 -16.44 -18.33 -17.79
N VAL A 320 -17.41 -17.58 -18.33
CA VAL A 320 -18.16 -17.95 -19.53
C VAL A 320 -17.61 -17.34 -20.83
N GLY A 321 -16.84 -16.22 -20.74
CA GLY A 321 -16.40 -15.41 -21.87
C GLY A 321 -15.32 -16.03 -22.79
N LYS A 322 -14.89 -17.28 -22.62
CA LYS A 322 -13.91 -17.96 -23.47
C LYS A 322 -14.42 -19.22 -24.21
N SER A 323 -15.72 -19.53 -24.20
CA SER A 323 -16.28 -20.65 -24.94
C SER A 323 -17.07 -20.29 -26.22
N GLY A 324 -17.01 -19.01 -26.65
CA GLY A 324 -17.75 -18.52 -27.82
C GLY A 324 -16.87 -17.77 -28.80
N GLY A 325 -15.83 -18.39 -29.30
CA GLY A 325 -15.01 -17.90 -30.41
C GLY A 325 -14.73 -19.01 -31.38
N HIS A 326 -15.73 -19.29 -32.24
CA HIS A 326 -15.55 -19.92 -33.55
C HIS A 326 -16.15 -19.00 -34.59
#